data_37efb156bdcfdb7fb22e8b1bdd67d599
#
_entry.id   37efb156bdcfdb7fb22e8b1bdd67d599
#
_cell.length_a   1.000
_cell.length_b   1.000
_cell.length_c   1.000
_cell.angle_alpha   90.00
_cell.angle_beta   90.00
_cell.angle_gamma   90.00
#
_symmetry.space_group_name_H-M   'P 1'
#
loop_
_entity.id
_entity.type
_entity.pdbx_description
1 polymer ?
#
loop_
_entity_poly.entity_id
_entity_poly.type
_entity_poly.pdbx_seq_one_letter_code
_entity_poly.pdbx_strand_id
1 'polypeptide(L)'
;MDIFIADGKLVEEASPKPEVVIDARGKAVVPGGIDVHSHVATYGLNLARFTFGFPTLGQIGDIYARMGYTHVNEPLMTLNTASYVHHELSGIPIVDTSAFLVLTLHDIEKGIREGNREGVKRLILHLLGITKALNAKLYDVEVRYEKRGFFYRDIPIHRCLNFFHELSPLRDGMPGIQLRTYPELLEEDTKFLTAFCLADIASGIDNEERYEAALAVLKRGGCVDLGITIPVFEGIGNMRIGYENEAASSSSNFISMDIGLEKPLIYSKIENKSKSETESNNVDNRVYYSLSFALDALKYYKNISFSTDSSNGCLFYAYPGIFAALLSHDNRTELVKEELPHDEYSMYELVAITRENPARQLGLGDNKGHLGTGADADIAIYDIGEDTGIKDLEKRLRSCLYLLKGGEVVIREGELINGGVKKRTLFLPERGEEEKEASEDELTAEVLSRRSFRTEHLNVDDCFLSFHTYHE
;
A
#
# COMPACT_ATOMS: atom_id res chain seq x y z
N MET A 1 13.93 28.93 4.81
CA MET A 1 14.69 28.07 3.87
C MET A 1 13.98 28.13 2.54
N ASP A 2 14.71 28.34 1.45
CA ASP A 2 14.12 28.31 0.11
C ASP A 2 14.37 26.92 -0.50
N ILE A 3 13.46 26.47 -1.36
CA ILE A 3 13.55 25.22 -2.10
C ILE A 3 13.66 25.57 -3.57
N PHE A 4 14.67 25.03 -4.25
CA PHE A 4 14.92 25.29 -5.65
C PHE A 4 14.67 24.07 -6.51
N ILE A 5 14.07 24.29 -7.68
CA ILE A 5 13.66 23.23 -8.59
C ILE A 5 14.25 23.49 -9.97
N ALA A 6 14.86 22.47 -10.56
CA ALA A 6 15.30 22.46 -11.95
C ALA A 6 15.11 21.04 -12.54
N ASP A 7 14.65 20.96 -13.77
CA ASP A 7 14.49 19.69 -14.51
C ASP A 7 13.75 18.60 -13.73
N GLY A 8 12.72 18.99 -12.99
CA GLY A 8 11.90 18.08 -12.21
C GLY A 8 12.51 17.57 -10.91
N LYS A 9 13.68 18.07 -10.52
CA LYS A 9 14.41 17.67 -9.31
C LYS A 9 14.64 18.86 -8.38
N LEU A 10 14.86 18.54 -7.10
CA LEU A 10 15.31 19.51 -6.11
C LEU A 10 16.81 19.75 -6.27
N VAL A 11 17.22 21.01 -6.28
CA VAL A 11 18.63 21.44 -6.49
C VAL A 11 19.09 22.34 -5.36
N GLU A 12 20.41 22.50 -5.22
CA GLU A 12 21.00 23.32 -4.14
C GLU A 12 20.85 24.82 -4.40
N GLU A 13 20.90 25.23 -5.65
CA GLU A 13 20.91 26.63 -6.03
C GLU A 13 19.86 26.96 -7.10
N ALA A 14 19.28 28.13 -6.99
CA ALA A 14 18.34 28.65 -7.97
C ALA A 14 19.00 29.01 -9.29
N SER A 15 18.26 28.86 -10.39
CA SER A 15 18.55 29.63 -11.60
C SER A 15 18.49 31.13 -11.31
N PRO A 16 19.33 31.96 -11.95
CA PRO A 16 19.30 33.41 -11.76
C PRO A 16 17.95 34.07 -12.02
N LYS A 17 17.07 33.41 -12.77
CA LYS A 17 15.69 33.84 -13.05
C LYS A 17 14.75 32.65 -12.99
N PRO A 18 14.15 32.38 -11.83
CA PRO A 18 13.13 31.36 -11.74
C PRO A 18 11.88 31.78 -12.55
N GLU A 19 11.28 30.85 -13.27
CA GLU A 19 10.06 31.12 -14.06
C GLU A 19 8.85 31.34 -13.15
N VAL A 20 8.82 30.60 -12.02
CA VAL A 20 7.72 30.66 -11.05
C VAL A 20 8.31 30.77 -9.64
N VAL A 21 7.73 31.64 -8.85
CA VAL A 21 8.02 31.79 -7.41
C VAL A 21 6.72 31.61 -6.64
N ILE A 22 6.73 30.70 -5.67
CA ILE A 22 5.58 30.44 -4.77
C ILE A 22 5.96 30.93 -3.38
N ASP A 23 5.18 31.84 -2.81
CA ASP A 23 5.35 32.30 -1.44
C ASP A 23 4.69 31.30 -0.48
N ALA A 24 5.51 30.49 0.20
CA ALA A 24 5.09 29.48 1.16
C ALA A 24 5.30 29.88 2.62
N ARG A 25 5.55 31.18 2.90
CA ARG A 25 5.75 31.66 4.29
C ARG A 25 4.50 31.39 5.14
N GLY A 26 4.71 30.82 6.34
CA GLY A 26 3.62 30.45 7.25
C GLY A 26 2.79 29.27 6.79
N LYS A 27 3.28 28.46 5.85
CA LYS A 27 2.63 27.27 5.30
C LYS A 27 3.45 26.02 5.61
N ALA A 28 2.78 24.87 5.68
CA ALA A 28 3.48 23.59 5.75
C ALA A 28 3.90 23.16 4.35
N VAL A 29 5.21 23.06 4.11
CA VAL A 29 5.81 22.57 2.87
C VAL A 29 6.38 21.19 3.13
N VAL A 30 5.87 20.17 2.42
CA VAL A 30 6.23 18.79 2.65
C VAL A 30 6.42 18.05 1.33
N PRO A 31 7.14 16.90 1.31
CA PRO A 31 7.19 16.05 0.12
C PRO A 31 5.79 15.59 -0.30
N GLY A 32 5.61 15.23 -1.54
CA GLY A 32 4.40 14.57 -2.02
C GLY A 32 4.11 13.29 -1.25
N GLY A 33 2.85 13.07 -0.92
CA GLY A 33 2.39 11.89 -0.20
C GLY A 33 2.57 10.61 -1.02
N ILE A 34 2.80 9.49 -0.33
CA ILE A 34 2.96 8.16 -0.91
C ILE A 34 2.03 7.20 -0.18
N ASP A 35 1.14 6.57 -0.91
CA ASP A 35 0.28 5.53 -0.38
C ASP A 35 0.88 4.16 -0.71
N VAL A 36 1.31 3.43 0.32
CA VAL A 36 1.97 2.13 0.15
C VAL A 36 1.00 0.99 -0.10
N HIS A 37 -0.29 1.19 0.25
CA HIS A 37 -1.24 0.09 0.30
C HIS A 37 -2.67 0.57 0.03
N SER A 38 -2.99 0.73 -1.24
CA SER A 38 -4.34 1.12 -1.67
C SER A 38 -4.76 0.34 -2.90
N HIS A 39 -5.83 -0.42 -2.77
CA HIS A 39 -6.43 -1.11 -3.90
C HIS A 39 -7.14 -0.09 -4.80
N VAL A 40 -6.50 0.30 -5.86
CA VAL A 40 -7.00 1.30 -6.84
C VAL A 40 -7.21 0.69 -8.23
N ALA A 41 -6.64 -0.48 -8.49
CA ALA A 41 -6.61 -1.12 -9.79
C ALA A 41 -6.96 -2.62 -9.78
N THR A 42 -7.37 -3.18 -8.64
CA THR A 42 -7.78 -4.58 -8.57
C THR A 42 -9.08 -4.83 -9.34
N TYR A 43 -9.20 -6.02 -9.92
CA TYR A 43 -10.38 -6.42 -10.69
C TYR A 43 -11.71 -6.20 -9.95
N GLY A 44 -11.75 -6.52 -8.64
CA GLY A 44 -12.93 -6.35 -7.80
C GLY A 44 -13.43 -4.90 -7.71
N LEU A 45 -12.54 -3.91 -7.86
CA LEU A 45 -12.93 -2.50 -7.81
C LEU A 45 -13.78 -2.06 -9.00
N ASN A 46 -13.62 -2.67 -10.17
CA ASN A 46 -14.51 -2.33 -11.29
C ASN A 46 -15.94 -2.73 -11.02
N LEU A 47 -16.15 -3.87 -10.35
CA LEU A 47 -17.48 -4.22 -9.91
C LEU A 47 -18.00 -3.25 -8.84
N ALA A 48 -17.13 -2.80 -7.93
CA ALA A 48 -17.48 -1.77 -6.95
C ALA A 48 -17.82 -0.42 -7.60
N ARG A 49 -17.06 0.00 -8.61
CA ARG A 49 -17.36 1.22 -9.39
C ARG A 49 -18.72 1.14 -10.05
N PHE A 50 -19.03 -0.03 -10.62
CA PHE A 50 -20.29 -0.24 -11.32
C PHE A 50 -21.50 -0.29 -10.39
N THR A 51 -21.37 -0.89 -9.21
CA THR A 51 -22.50 -1.18 -8.31
C THR A 51 -22.65 -0.18 -7.17
N PHE A 52 -21.57 0.43 -6.68
CA PHE A 52 -21.56 1.24 -5.46
C PHE A 52 -21.02 2.66 -5.65
N GLY A 53 -20.70 3.07 -6.87
CA GLY A 53 -20.17 4.41 -7.12
C GLY A 53 -18.78 4.65 -6.57
N PHE A 54 -17.93 3.60 -6.45
CA PHE A 54 -16.53 3.77 -6.12
C PHE A 54 -15.86 4.75 -7.13
N PRO A 55 -14.87 5.56 -6.71
CA PRO A 55 -14.25 6.54 -7.58
C PRO A 55 -13.73 5.95 -8.90
N THR A 56 -13.97 6.65 -10.00
CA THR A 56 -13.37 6.33 -11.29
C THR A 56 -11.86 6.58 -11.27
N LEU A 57 -11.12 6.01 -12.22
CA LEU A 57 -9.67 6.19 -12.30
C LEU A 57 -9.26 7.68 -12.32
N GLY A 58 -9.97 8.48 -13.10
CA GLY A 58 -9.75 9.94 -13.15
C GLY A 58 -9.98 10.62 -11.81
N GLN A 59 -11.05 10.25 -11.10
CA GLN A 59 -11.35 10.77 -9.76
C GLN A 59 -10.32 10.33 -8.72
N ILE A 60 -9.78 9.11 -8.83
CA ILE A 60 -8.71 8.63 -7.92
C ILE A 60 -7.51 9.57 -7.99
N GLY A 61 -7.01 9.87 -9.19
CA GLY A 61 -5.88 10.76 -9.37
C GLY A 61 -6.15 12.19 -8.86
N ASP A 62 -7.33 12.74 -9.13
CA ASP A 62 -7.74 14.07 -8.62
C ASP A 62 -7.79 14.10 -7.09
N ILE A 63 -8.41 13.10 -6.47
CA ILE A 63 -8.53 13.04 -5.00
C ILE A 63 -7.15 12.93 -4.34
N TYR A 64 -6.27 12.02 -4.82
CA TYR A 64 -4.92 11.91 -4.30
C TYR A 64 -4.13 13.21 -4.47
N ALA A 65 -4.20 13.84 -5.64
CA ALA A 65 -3.53 15.09 -5.89
C ALA A 65 -4.02 16.21 -4.96
N ARG A 66 -5.34 16.34 -4.75
CA ARG A 66 -5.89 17.32 -3.79
C ARG A 66 -5.42 17.07 -2.37
N MET A 67 -5.28 15.83 -1.95
CA MET A 67 -4.70 15.49 -0.65
C MET A 67 -3.17 15.65 -0.60
N GLY A 68 -2.52 16.12 -1.68
CA GLY A 68 -1.07 16.32 -1.73
C GLY A 68 -0.27 15.03 -1.92
N TYR A 69 -0.89 13.97 -2.41
CA TYR A 69 -0.21 12.71 -2.75
C TYR A 69 0.28 12.73 -4.19
N THR A 70 1.43 12.12 -4.44
CA THR A 70 2.07 12.03 -5.75
C THR A 70 2.41 10.62 -6.19
N HIS A 71 2.14 9.62 -5.33
CA HIS A 71 2.37 8.22 -5.63
C HIS A 71 1.36 7.32 -4.92
N VAL A 72 0.91 6.26 -5.61
CA VAL A 72 0.07 5.19 -5.04
C VAL A 72 0.57 3.83 -5.48
N ASN A 73 0.64 2.88 -4.54
CA ASN A 73 0.99 1.49 -4.79
C ASN A 73 -0.23 0.58 -4.70
N GLU A 74 -0.50 -0.19 -5.75
CA GLU A 74 -1.48 -1.28 -5.75
C GLU A 74 -0.86 -2.53 -5.10
N PRO A 75 -1.30 -2.95 -3.93
CA PRO A 75 -0.67 -4.03 -3.19
C PRO A 75 -1.07 -5.45 -3.63
N LEU A 76 -1.99 -5.57 -4.60
CA LEU A 76 -2.59 -6.85 -4.99
C LEU A 76 -2.65 -7.03 -6.51
N MET A 77 -1.50 -7.24 -7.11
CA MET A 77 -1.40 -7.68 -8.50
C MET A 77 -0.99 -9.15 -8.54
N THR A 78 -1.66 -9.97 -9.33
CA THR A 78 -1.28 -11.37 -9.53
C THR A 78 -0.76 -11.59 -10.93
N LEU A 79 -0.13 -12.74 -11.15
CA LEU A 79 0.32 -13.11 -12.50
C LEU A 79 -0.82 -13.01 -13.53
N ASN A 80 -2.02 -13.43 -13.14
CA ASN A 80 -3.17 -13.43 -14.04
C ASN A 80 -3.75 -12.05 -14.32
N THR A 81 -3.53 -11.10 -13.41
CA THR A 81 -4.13 -9.77 -13.48
C THR A 81 -3.15 -8.67 -13.84
N ALA A 82 -1.86 -9.00 -14.04
CA ALA A 82 -0.81 -8.01 -14.22
C ALA A 82 -1.10 -7.01 -15.37
N SER A 83 -1.40 -7.50 -16.54
CA SER A 83 -1.74 -6.67 -17.70
C SER A 83 -2.97 -5.78 -17.40
N TYR A 84 -4.00 -6.36 -16.78
CA TYR A 84 -5.20 -5.64 -16.41
C TYR A 84 -4.93 -4.55 -15.35
N VAL A 85 -4.19 -4.88 -14.30
CA VAL A 85 -3.84 -3.92 -13.23
C VAL A 85 -3.07 -2.74 -13.81
N HIS A 86 -2.08 -2.97 -14.65
CA HIS A 86 -1.33 -1.88 -15.28
C HIS A 86 -2.19 -1.04 -16.22
N HIS A 87 -3.13 -1.67 -16.95
CA HIS A 87 -4.09 -0.91 -17.75
C HIS A 87 -4.91 0.04 -16.89
N GLU A 88 -5.43 -0.43 -15.75
CA GLU A 88 -6.17 0.42 -14.80
C GLU A 88 -5.26 1.52 -14.22
N LEU A 89 -4.06 1.15 -13.75
CA LEU A 89 -3.10 2.12 -13.21
C LEU A 89 -2.75 3.21 -14.24
N SER A 90 -2.67 2.86 -15.52
CA SER A 90 -2.41 3.82 -16.60
C SER A 90 -3.50 4.87 -16.72
N GLY A 91 -4.74 4.53 -16.37
CA GLY A 91 -5.89 5.43 -16.38
C GLY A 91 -5.97 6.40 -15.20
N ILE A 92 -5.17 6.21 -14.14
CA ILE A 92 -5.10 7.14 -12.99
C ILE A 92 -4.20 8.32 -13.39
N PRO A 93 -4.69 9.56 -13.49
CA PRO A 93 -3.88 10.71 -13.88
C PRO A 93 -3.03 11.23 -12.72
N ILE A 94 -2.05 12.07 -13.01
CA ILE A 94 -1.27 12.92 -12.09
C ILE A 94 -0.27 12.13 -11.24
N VAL A 95 -0.73 11.17 -10.45
CA VAL A 95 0.10 10.46 -9.49
C VAL A 95 0.89 9.33 -10.16
N ASP A 96 2.15 9.15 -9.73
CA ASP A 96 2.93 7.96 -10.09
C ASP A 96 2.26 6.72 -9.51
N THR A 97 2.48 5.58 -10.15
CA THR A 97 1.89 4.31 -9.74
C THR A 97 2.94 3.21 -9.66
N SER A 98 2.69 2.22 -8.83
CA SER A 98 3.44 0.95 -8.78
C SER A 98 2.51 -0.17 -8.35
N ALA A 99 2.97 -1.42 -8.45
CA ALA A 99 2.21 -2.56 -7.96
C ALA A 99 3.14 -3.60 -7.34
N PHE A 100 2.62 -4.35 -6.37
CA PHE A 100 3.28 -5.53 -5.82
C PHE A 100 2.70 -6.81 -6.42
N LEU A 101 3.61 -7.72 -6.82
CA LEU A 101 3.23 -9.05 -7.25
C LEU A 101 2.92 -9.93 -6.06
N VAL A 102 1.67 -10.34 -5.94
CA VAL A 102 1.26 -11.30 -4.92
C VAL A 102 1.71 -12.69 -5.31
N LEU A 103 2.45 -13.30 -4.42
CA LEU A 103 2.90 -14.69 -4.49
C LEU A 103 2.15 -15.52 -3.46
N THR A 104 1.69 -16.67 -3.89
CA THR A 104 1.10 -17.69 -3.01
C THR A 104 2.08 -18.85 -2.82
N LEU A 105 1.91 -19.60 -1.74
CA LEU A 105 2.70 -20.82 -1.53
C LEU A 105 2.60 -21.79 -2.71
N HIS A 106 1.46 -21.79 -3.41
CA HIS A 106 1.26 -22.64 -4.58
C HIS A 106 2.23 -22.34 -5.74
N ASP A 107 2.55 -21.05 -5.93
CA ASP A 107 3.45 -20.64 -7.00
C ASP A 107 4.90 -21.11 -6.78
N ILE A 108 5.27 -21.35 -5.53
CA ILE A 108 6.65 -21.61 -5.12
C ILE A 108 6.83 -22.88 -4.28
N GLU A 109 5.76 -23.70 -4.14
CA GLU A 109 5.74 -24.89 -3.29
C GLU A 109 6.91 -25.83 -3.59
N LYS A 110 7.14 -26.16 -4.86
CA LYS A 110 8.21 -27.07 -5.28
C LYS A 110 9.56 -26.56 -4.79
N GLY A 111 9.86 -25.30 -5.02
CA GLY A 111 11.13 -24.71 -4.58
C GLY A 111 11.30 -24.74 -3.07
N ILE A 112 10.23 -24.51 -2.29
CA ILE A 112 10.26 -24.63 -0.82
C ILE A 112 10.51 -26.06 -0.38
N ARG A 113 9.84 -27.03 -1.00
CA ARG A 113 10.01 -28.47 -0.67
C ARG A 113 11.41 -28.97 -0.96
N GLU A 114 11.98 -28.58 -2.08
CA GLU A 114 13.32 -28.94 -2.52
C GLU A 114 14.41 -28.11 -1.85
N GLY A 115 14.06 -27.03 -1.16
CA GLY A 115 15.03 -26.08 -0.57
C GLY A 115 15.79 -25.26 -1.63
N ASN A 116 15.24 -25.16 -2.85
CA ASN A 116 15.87 -24.49 -3.99
C ASN A 116 15.68 -22.96 -3.91
N ARG A 117 16.44 -22.31 -3.02
CA ARG A 117 16.34 -20.86 -2.78
C ARG A 117 16.72 -20.03 -4.00
N GLU A 118 17.84 -20.35 -4.62
CA GLU A 118 18.33 -19.61 -5.78
C GLU A 118 17.38 -19.73 -6.97
N GLY A 119 16.82 -20.90 -7.22
CA GLY A 119 15.78 -21.08 -8.25
C GLY A 119 14.54 -20.25 -7.96
N VAL A 120 14.05 -20.26 -6.73
CA VAL A 120 12.87 -19.43 -6.34
C VAL A 120 13.20 -17.94 -6.42
N LYS A 121 14.39 -17.53 -6.01
CA LYS A 121 14.80 -16.11 -6.12
C LYS A 121 14.82 -15.66 -7.57
N ARG A 122 15.45 -16.43 -8.47
CA ARG A 122 15.46 -16.14 -9.91
C ARG A 122 14.03 -16.12 -10.50
N LEU A 123 13.21 -17.11 -10.14
CA LEU A 123 11.80 -17.14 -10.54
C LEU A 123 11.07 -15.85 -10.13
N ILE A 124 11.16 -15.46 -8.86
CA ILE A 124 10.47 -14.25 -8.38
C ILE A 124 10.96 -13.02 -9.14
N LEU A 125 12.26 -12.83 -9.28
CA LEU A 125 12.83 -11.68 -9.99
C LEU A 125 12.38 -11.64 -11.46
N HIS A 126 12.39 -12.80 -12.15
CA HIS A 126 11.86 -12.90 -13.50
C HIS A 126 10.37 -12.52 -13.56
N LEU A 127 9.55 -13.04 -12.64
CA LEU A 127 8.13 -12.72 -12.59
C LEU A 127 7.88 -11.23 -12.30
N LEU A 128 8.68 -10.59 -11.43
CA LEU A 128 8.61 -9.15 -11.22
C LEU A 128 8.93 -8.36 -12.50
N GLY A 129 9.95 -8.77 -13.25
CA GLY A 129 10.35 -8.14 -14.52
C GLY A 129 9.25 -8.21 -15.56
N ILE A 130 8.72 -9.41 -15.86
CA ILE A 130 7.68 -9.59 -16.90
C ILE A 130 6.34 -8.98 -16.50
N THR A 131 6.00 -8.94 -15.22
CA THR A 131 4.76 -8.32 -14.72
C THR A 131 4.90 -6.84 -14.41
N LYS A 132 6.09 -6.25 -14.56
CA LYS A 132 6.38 -4.86 -14.21
C LYS A 132 5.97 -4.52 -12.77
N ALA A 133 6.20 -5.46 -11.85
CA ALA A 133 5.97 -5.25 -10.43
C ALA A 133 7.16 -4.56 -9.77
N LEU A 134 6.90 -3.75 -8.73
CA LEU A 134 7.94 -3.07 -7.96
C LEU A 134 8.60 -4.00 -6.95
N ASN A 135 7.82 -4.85 -6.29
CA ASN A 135 8.31 -5.84 -5.32
C ASN A 135 7.31 -7.00 -5.20
N ALA A 136 7.68 -8.03 -4.45
CA ALA A 136 6.84 -9.17 -4.13
C ALA A 136 6.09 -8.96 -2.80
N LYS A 137 4.87 -9.51 -2.72
CA LYS A 137 4.07 -9.61 -1.51
C LYS A 137 3.69 -11.06 -1.28
N LEU A 138 4.05 -11.58 -0.10
CA LEU A 138 3.51 -12.85 0.39
C LEU A 138 2.17 -12.59 1.05
N TYR A 139 1.15 -13.29 0.59
CA TYR A 139 -0.21 -13.02 1.01
C TYR A 139 -0.83 -14.23 1.73
N ASP A 140 -1.41 -13.99 2.90
CA ASP A 140 -2.20 -14.94 3.70
C ASP A 140 -1.58 -16.35 3.80
N VAL A 141 -0.29 -16.41 4.12
CA VAL A 141 0.45 -17.67 4.20
C VAL A 141 -0.22 -18.64 5.17
N GLU A 142 -0.66 -18.14 6.33
CA GLU A 142 -1.29 -18.93 7.39
C GLU A 142 -2.77 -19.20 7.15
N VAL A 143 -3.55 -18.22 6.68
CA VAL A 143 -5.01 -18.35 6.53
C VAL A 143 -5.37 -19.41 5.52
N ARG A 144 -4.63 -19.47 4.43
CA ARG A 144 -4.83 -20.52 3.41
C ARG A 144 -4.38 -21.87 3.89
N TYR A 145 -3.39 -21.89 4.76
CA TYR A 145 -2.85 -23.10 5.32
C TYR A 145 -3.83 -23.81 6.24
N GLU A 146 -4.46 -23.08 7.16
CA GLU A 146 -5.30 -23.67 8.21
C GLU A 146 -6.77 -23.86 7.81
N LYS A 147 -7.35 -22.87 7.13
CA LYS A 147 -8.82 -22.81 6.95
C LYS A 147 -9.35 -23.45 5.68
N ARG A 148 -8.55 -23.60 4.64
CA ARG A 148 -9.06 -23.98 3.32
C ARG A 148 -8.77 -25.41 2.88
N GLY A 149 -8.07 -26.18 3.66
CA GLY A 149 -7.87 -27.61 3.36
C GLY A 149 -7.06 -27.89 2.09
N PHE A 150 -6.47 -26.86 1.47
CA PHE A 150 -5.73 -26.99 0.22
C PHE A 150 -4.26 -27.36 0.42
N PHE A 151 -3.82 -28.29 -0.31
CA PHE A 151 -2.51 -28.79 -0.78
C PHE A 151 -1.26 -28.72 0.14
N TYR A 152 -1.18 -27.88 1.19
CA TYR A 152 0.07 -27.54 1.90
C TYR A 152 0.11 -27.91 3.37
N ARG A 153 -0.83 -28.70 3.86
CA ARG A 153 -0.92 -29.06 5.30
C ARG A 153 0.33 -29.67 5.90
N ASP A 154 1.24 -30.11 5.06
CA ASP A 154 2.48 -30.78 5.45
C ASP A 154 3.72 -29.88 5.44
N ILE A 155 3.62 -28.62 5.00
CA ILE A 155 4.73 -27.65 5.09
C ILE A 155 4.50 -26.75 6.31
N PRO A 156 5.31 -26.84 7.37
CA PRO A 156 5.17 -25.95 8.52
C PRO A 156 5.35 -24.47 8.13
N ILE A 157 4.52 -23.59 8.68
CA ILE A 157 4.57 -22.14 8.42
C ILE A 157 5.97 -21.58 8.65
N HIS A 158 6.63 -21.97 9.75
CA HIS A 158 8.01 -21.57 10.03
C HIS A 158 9.00 -21.96 8.93
N ARG A 159 8.77 -23.08 8.25
CA ARG A 159 9.63 -23.47 7.13
C ARG A 159 9.46 -22.50 5.97
N CYS A 160 8.24 -22.06 5.69
CA CYS A 160 7.96 -21.05 4.67
C CYS A 160 8.60 -19.71 5.02
N LEU A 161 8.38 -19.22 6.25
CA LEU A 161 8.93 -17.95 6.71
C LEU A 161 10.46 -17.97 6.72
N ASN A 162 11.10 -19.04 7.20
CA ASN A 162 12.56 -19.21 7.13
C ASN A 162 13.08 -19.21 5.69
N PHE A 163 12.38 -19.88 4.80
CA PHE A 163 12.75 -19.91 3.39
C PHE A 163 12.77 -18.50 2.78
N PHE A 164 11.71 -17.73 3.00
CA PHE A 164 11.60 -16.35 2.50
C PHE A 164 12.51 -15.37 3.22
N HIS A 165 12.75 -15.55 4.50
CA HIS A 165 13.73 -14.75 5.23
C HIS A 165 15.12 -14.79 4.57
N GLU A 166 15.53 -15.97 4.10
CA GLU A 166 16.82 -16.14 3.42
C GLU A 166 16.83 -15.57 1.98
N LEU A 167 15.66 -15.31 1.38
CA LEU A 167 15.52 -14.68 0.07
C LEU A 167 15.39 -13.16 0.14
N SER A 168 15.00 -12.61 1.28
CA SER A 168 14.69 -11.19 1.42
C SER A 168 15.90 -10.40 1.99
N PRO A 169 16.28 -9.25 1.41
CA PRO A 169 15.70 -8.67 0.20
C PRO A 169 16.06 -9.46 -1.07
N LEU A 170 15.21 -9.36 -2.08
CA LEU A 170 15.41 -10.08 -3.35
C LEU A 170 16.66 -9.60 -4.10
N ARG A 171 17.06 -8.35 -3.93
CA ARG A 171 18.30 -7.73 -4.42
C ARG A 171 18.87 -6.79 -3.38
N ASP A 172 20.18 -6.55 -3.44
CA ASP A 172 20.84 -5.56 -2.61
C ASP A 172 20.24 -4.16 -2.88
N GLY A 173 19.97 -3.41 -1.81
CA GLY A 173 19.34 -2.10 -1.86
C GLY A 173 17.82 -2.10 -2.00
N MET A 174 17.19 -3.27 -2.22
CA MET A 174 15.72 -3.35 -2.18
C MET A 174 15.21 -3.43 -0.73
N PRO A 175 13.98 -2.96 -0.50
CA PRO A 175 13.30 -3.23 0.76
C PRO A 175 12.96 -4.72 0.88
N GLY A 176 12.69 -5.16 2.11
CA GLY A 176 12.19 -6.50 2.37
C GLY A 176 10.90 -6.81 1.60
N ILE A 177 10.66 -8.09 1.38
CA ILE A 177 9.39 -8.57 0.79
C ILE A 177 8.24 -8.12 1.70
N GLN A 178 7.14 -7.65 1.14
CA GLN A 178 5.96 -7.36 1.94
C GLN A 178 5.29 -8.67 2.38
N LEU A 179 4.93 -8.77 3.65
CA LEU A 179 4.32 -9.96 4.24
C LEU A 179 2.97 -9.61 4.88
N ARG A 180 1.92 -10.28 4.44
CA ARG A 180 0.62 -10.27 5.10
C ARG A 180 0.52 -11.52 5.96
N THR A 181 0.59 -11.36 7.28
CA THR A 181 0.52 -12.46 8.25
C THR A 181 0.00 -11.96 9.59
N TYR A 182 -0.31 -12.89 10.48
CA TYR A 182 -0.66 -12.56 11.85
C TYR A 182 0.58 -12.22 12.69
N PRO A 183 0.56 -11.12 13.48
CA PRO A 183 1.72 -10.69 14.27
C PRO A 183 2.25 -11.75 15.23
N GLU A 184 1.35 -12.55 15.81
CA GLU A 184 1.70 -13.62 16.75
C GLU A 184 2.62 -14.69 16.17
N LEU A 185 2.62 -14.87 14.85
CA LEU A 185 3.53 -15.81 14.18
C LEU A 185 4.99 -15.31 14.12
N LEU A 186 5.21 -14.03 14.36
CA LEU A 186 6.51 -13.35 14.29
C LEU A 186 7.06 -12.99 15.67
N GLU A 187 6.30 -13.25 16.72
CA GLU A 187 6.58 -12.72 18.06
C GLU A 187 7.91 -13.19 18.62
N GLU A 188 8.33 -14.43 18.36
CA GLU A 188 9.53 -15.03 18.95
C GLU A 188 10.79 -14.88 18.08
N ASP A 189 10.67 -14.62 16.78
CA ASP A 189 11.81 -14.64 15.85
C ASP A 189 12.12 -13.25 15.26
N THR A 190 13.13 -12.59 15.82
CA THR A 190 13.60 -11.27 15.36
C THR A 190 14.17 -11.26 13.95
N LYS A 191 14.56 -12.42 13.40
CA LYS A 191 15.09 -12.49 12.03
C LYS A 191 14.04 -12.15 10.99
N PHE A 192 12.80 -12.55 11.22
CA PHE A 192 11.70 -12.22 10.31
C PHE A 192 11.38 -10.73 10.28
N LEU A 193 11.61 -10.01 11.38
CA LEU A 193 11.29 -8.59 11.49
C LEU A 193 12.13 -7.69 10.59
N THR A 194 13.35 -8.11 10.26
CA THR A 194 14.27 -7.35 9.40
C THR A 194 14.16 -7.73 7.93
N ALA A 195 13.63 -8.92 7.65
CA ALA A 195 13.50 -9.45 6.30
C ALA A 195 12.20 -9.04 5.60
N PHE A 196 11.17 -8.68 6.38
CA PHE A 196 9.85 -8.37 5.87
C PHE A 196 9.38 -6.98 6.31
N CYS A 197 8.50 -6.38 5.49
CA CYS A 197 7.62 -5.31 5.94
C CYS A 197 6.20 -5.87 6.08
N LEU A 198 5.62 -5.73 7.28
CA LEU A 198 4.29 -6.27 7.55
C LEU A 198 3.22 -5.36 6.95
N ALA A 199 2.32 -5.95 6.17
CA ALA A 199 1.23 -5.24 5.53
C ALA A 199 0.00 -5.15 6.44
N ASP A 200 -0.68 -4.01 6.41
CA ASP A 200 -2.03 -3.74 6.95
C ASP A 200 -2.30 -4.37 8.33
N ILE A 201 -1.34 -4.22 9.23
CA ILE A 201 -1.36 -4.95 10.52
C ILE A 201 -2.56 -4.59 11.38
N ALA A 202 -2.95 -3.30 11.44
CA ALA A 202 -4.03 -2.86 12.29
C ALA A 202 -5.40 -3.39 11.84
N SER A 203 -5.57 -3.66 10.54
CA SER A 203 -6.82 -4.26 10.02
C SER A 203 -7.09 -5.66 10.56
N GLY A 204 -6.05 -6.36 10.99
CA GLY A 204 -6.10 -7.69 11.58
C GLY A 204 -6.26 -7.73 13.09
N ILE A 205 -6.19 -6.60 13.79
CA ILE A 205 -6.28 -6.54 15.25
C ILE A 205 -7.75 -6.49 15.67
N ASP A 206 -8.22 -7.58 16.26
CA ASP A 206 -9.59 -7.75 16.74
C ASP A 206 -9.68 -8.18 18.23
N ASN A 207 -8.51 -8.35 18.88
CA ASN A 207 -8.40 -8.74 20.28
C ASN A 207 -7.06 -8.30 20.90
N GLU A 208 -6.95 -8.39 22.20
CA GLU A 208 -5.79 -7.97 23.00
C GLU A 208 -4.52 -8.74 22.66
N GLU A 209 -4.61 -10.04 22.41
CA GLU A 209 -3.46 -10.90 22.10
C GLU A 209 -2.76 -10.43 20.80
N ARG A 210 -3.52 -10.17 19.75
CA ARG A 210 -2.98 -9.62 18.49
C ARG A 210 -2.47 -8.21 18.63
N TYR A 211 -3.12 -7.42 19.48
CA TYR A 211 -2.67 -6.06 19.77
C TYR A 211 -1.28 -6.06 20.41
N GLU A 212 -1.08 -6.84 21.46
CA GLU A 212 0.21 -6.95 22.11
C GLU A 212 1.29 -7.56 21.21
N ALA A 213 0.94 -8.58 20.41
CA ALA A 213 1.84 -9.17 19.44
C ALA A 213 2.28 -8.15 18.37
N ALA A 214 1.37 -7.32 17.86
CA ALA A 214 1.69 -6.26 16.91
C ALA A 214 2.62 -5.20 17.53
N LEU A 215 2.36 -4.78 18.77
CA LEU A 215 3.26 -3.88 19.49
C LEU A 215 4.64 -4.51 19.74
N ALA A 216 4.70 -5.82 20.02
CA ALA A 216 5.96 -6.52 20.20
C ALA A 216 6.80 -6.54 18.93
N VAL A 217 6.19 -6.65 17.75
CA VAL A 217 6.88 -6.50 16.45
C VAL A 217 7.53 -5.13 16.35
N LEU A 218 6.80 -4.04 16.62
CA LEU A 218 7.35 -2.68 16.58
C LEU A 218 8.44 -2.45 17.62
N LYS A 219 8.26 -2.92 18.86
CA LYS A 219 9.27 -2.85 19.93
C LYS A 219 10.61 -3.46 19.53
N ARG A 220 10.61 -4.47 18.66
CA ARG A 220 11.80 -5.16 18.14
C ARG A 220 12.33 -4.58 16.84
N GLY A 221 11.77 -3.48 16.36
CA GLY A 221 12.24 -2.77 15.16
C GLY A 221 11.65 -3.28 13.85
N GLY A 222 10.54 -4.01 13.90
CA GLY A 222 9.81 -4.45 12.69
C GLY A 222 9.28 -3.27 11.88
N CYS A 223 9.27 -3.44 10.56
CA CYS A 223 8.68 -2.49 9.62
C CYS A 223 7.21 -2.86 9.38
N VAL A 224 6.31 -1.88 9.53
CA VAL A 224 4.87 -2.12 9.52
C VAL A 224 4.16 -1.07 8.65
N ASP A 225 3.25 -1.53 7.82
CA ASP A 225 2.18 -0.72 7.25
C ASP A 225 0.94 -0.83 8.14
N LEU A 226 0.39 0.31 8.58
CA LEU A 226 -0.66 0.32 9.60
C LEU A 226 -1.96 -0.34 9.13
N GLY A 227 -2.48 0.01 7.98
CA GLY A 227 -3.78 -0.50 7.52
C GLY A 227 -4.93 -0.13 8.46
N ILE A 228 -5.06 1.17 8.81
CA ILE A 228 -6.05 1.65 9.78
C ILE A 228 -7.47 1.37 9.29
N THR A 229 -8.28 0.75 10.14
CA THR A 229 -9.69 0.46 9.85
C THR A 229 -10.60 1.46 10.55
N ILE A 230 -11.38 2.22 9.77
CA ILE A 230 -12.43 3.11 10.27
C ILE A 230 -13.67 2.93 9.38
N PRO A 231 -14.83 2.59 9.93
CA PRO A 231 -16.07 2.56 9.16
C PRO A 231 -16.52 4.00 8.86
N VAL A 232 -16.19 4.47 7.66
CA VAL A 232 -16.50 5.84 7.23
C VAL A 232 -17.92 5.98 6.66
N PHE A 233 -18.62 4.89 6.37
CA PHE A 233 -19.92 4.91 5.72
C PHE A 233 -20.95 3.98 6.35
N GLU A 234 -21.95 4.60 6.95
CA GLU A 234 -23.26 3.97 7.11
C GLU A 234 -23.91 3.87 5.70
N GLY A 235 -24.07 2.67 5.19
CA GLY A 235 -24.87 2.43 3.99
C GLY A 235 -24.17 1.85 2.76
N ILE A 236 -22.86 1.70 2.73
CA ILE A 236 -22.24 0.86 1.71
C ILE A 236 -22.34 -0.59 2.19
N GLY A 237 -23.17 -1.37 1.54
CA GLY A 237 -23.29 -2.80 1.79
C GLY A 237 -21.93 -3.48 1.57
N ASN A 238 -21.59 -4.41 2.44
CA ASN A 238 -20.40 -5.24 2.30
C ASN A 238 -20.49 -6.06 1.02
N MET A 239 -19.69 -5.76 0.02
CA MET A 239 -19.58 -6.59 -1.15
C MET A 239 -18.43 -7.57 -0.95
N ARG A 240 -18.76 -8.87 -0.94
CA ARG A 240 -17.76 -9.92 -1.00
C ARG A 240 -17.78 -10.54 -2.39
N ILE A 241 -16.65 -10.47 -3.07
CA ILE A 241 -16.39 -11.31 -4.23
C ILE A 241 -15.49 -12.43 -3.73
N GLY A 242 -16.01 -13.61 -3.54
CA GLY A 242 -15.28 -14.73 -2.97
C GLY A 242 -15.78 -16.06 -3.48
N TYR A 243 -15.04 -17.11 -3.17
CA TYR A 243 -15.45 -18.49 -3.42
C TYR A 243 -16.47 -18.92 -2.36
N GLU A 244 -17.43 -19.73 -2.77
CA GLU A 244 -18.31 -20.44 -1.85
C GLU A 244 -17.48 -21.42 -1.02
N ASN A 245 -17.11 -21.03 0.21
CA ASN A 245 -16.75 -21.95 1.27
C ASN A 245 -17.27 -21.39 2.59
N GLU A 246 -17.93 -22.22 3.34
CA GLU A 246 -18.60 -21.93 4.63
C GLU A 246 -17.68 -21.33 5.71
N ALA A 247 -16.37 -21.30 5.49
CA ALA A 247 -15.37 -20.77 6.43
C ALA A 247 -15.14 -19.26 6.34
N ALA A 248 -15.76 -18.54 5.40
CA ALA A 248 -15.60 -17.10 5.24
C ALA A 248 -16.53 -16.27 6.15
N SER A 249 -16.81 -16.75 7.35
CA SER A 249 -17.70 -16.07 8.32
C SER A 249 -17.00 -15.00 9.15
N SER A 250 -15.75 -14.63 8.87
CA SER A 250 -15.12 -13.52 9.56
C SER A 250 -15.40 -12.21 8.82
N SER A 251 -16.08 -11.37 9.49
CA SER A 251 -16.47 -10.00 9.28
C SER A 251 -15.37 -9.06 8.79
N SER A 252 -14.95 -9.10 7.54
CA SER A 252 -14.20 -8.01 6.95
C SER A 252 -14.96 -7.47 5.74
N ASN A 253 -14.96 -6.15 5.57
CA ASN A 253 -15.55 -5.45 4.43
C ASN A 253 -14.72 -5.69 3.16
N PHE A 254 -14.47 -6.94 2.83
CA PHE A 254 -13.53 -7.34 1.83
C PHE A 254 -14.17 -7.40 0.44
N ILE A 255 -13.57 -6.71 -0.51
CA ILE A 255 -13.53 -7.19 -1.89
C ILE A 255 -12.34 -8.15 -1.95
N SER A 256 -12.48 -9.30 -1.35
CA SER A 256 -11.48 -10.34 -1.42
C SER A 256 -11.63 -11.05 -2.76
N MET A 257 -10.79 -10.70 -3.72
CA MET A 257 -10.49 -11.65 -4.78
C MET A 257 -9.58 -12.72 -4.22
N ASP A 258 -10.19 -13.77 -3.74
CA ASP A 258 -9.46 -14.97 -3.45
C ASP A 258 -9.05 -15.62 -4.77
N ILE A 259 -7.78 -15.48 -5.06
CA ILE A 259 -7.17 -16.05 -6.24
C ILE A 259 -6.75 -17.47 -5.93
N GLY A 260 -7.74 -18.27 -5.60
CA GLY A 260 -7.62 -19.72 -5.64
C GLY A 260 -7.71 -20.18 -7.10
N LEU A 261 -6.94 -21.17 -7.45
CA LEU A 261 -6.79 -21.73 -8.79
C LEU A 261 -8.03 -22.48 -9.31
N GLU A 262 -9.06 -22.61 -8.52
CA GLU A 262 -10.28 -23.32 -8.91
C GLU A 262 -11.38 -22.32 -9.25
N LYS A 263 -11.91 -22.46 -10.44
CA LYS A 263 -13.00 -21.72 -11.10
C LYS A 263 -13.64 -20.63 -10.24
N PRO A 264 -13.40 -19.35 -10.52
CA PRO A 264 -14.04 -18.28 -9.79
C PRO A 264 -15.54 -18.34 -9.98
N LEU A 265 -16.28 -18.61 -8.92
CA LEU A 265 -17.69 -18.31 -8.85
C LEU A 265 -17.80 -16.84 -8.42
N ILE A 266 -18.11 -15.99 -9.38
CA ILE A 266 -18.42 -14.59 -9.08
C ILE A 266 -19.87 -14.59 -8.59
N TYR A 267 -20.05 -14.42 -7.29
CA TYR A 267 -21.35 -14.05 -6.76
C TYR A 267 -21.19 -12.84 -5.85
N SER A 268 -22.07 -11.90 -5.99
CA SER A 268 -22.19 -10.78 -5.07
C SER A 268 -23.30 -11.12 -4.07
N LYS A 269 -22.96 -11.32 -2.81
CA LYS A 269 -23.94 -11.31 -1.74
C LYS A 269 -23.98 -9.89 -1.19
N ILE A 270 -25.00 -9.14 -1.57
CA ILE A 270 -25.31 -7.86 -0.93
C ILE A 270 -25.97 -8.23 0.40
N GLU A 271 -25.19 -8.24 1.45
CA GLU A 271 -25.71 -8.38 2.79
C GLU A 271 -26.16 -6.99 3.25
N ASN A 272 -27.44 -6.68 3.06
CA ASN A 272 -28.12 -5.67 3.88
C ASN A 272 -28.24 -6.26 5.29
N LYS A 273 -27.20 -6.14 6.08
CA LYS A 273 -27.27 -6.49 7.49
C LYS A 273 -27.99 -5.38 8.21
N SER A 274 -29.25 -5.62 8.57
CA SER A 274 -29.80 -5.01 9.78
C SER A 274 -28.87 -5.43 10.92
N LYS A 275 -28.15 -4.47 11.51
CA LYS A 275 -27.18 -4.68 12.60
C LYS A 275 -27.81 -5.54 13.68
N SER A 276 -27.33 -6.78 13.87
CA SER A 276 -27.54 -7.47 15.13
C SER A 276 -26.62 -6.82 16.17
N GLU A 277 -27.07 -6.65 17.41
CA GLU A 277 -26.30 -6.01 18.48
C GLU A 277 -24.89 -6.62 18.68
N THR A 278 -24.72 -7.92 18.40
CA THR A 278 -23.43 -8.62 18.46
C THR A 278 -22.43 -8.25 17.34
N GLU A 279 -22.92 -7.86 16.16
CA GLU A 279 -22.06 -7.47 15.05
C GLU A 279 -21.66 -5.99 15.12
N SER A 280 -22.51 -5.16 15.72
CA SER A 280 -22.16 -3.77 16.05
C SER A 280 -20.93 -3.71 16.99
N ASN A 281 -20.93 -4.53 18.03
CA ASN A 281 -19.80 -4.56 18.98
C ASN A 281 -18.47 -5.00 18.35
N ASN A 282 -18.49 -5.91 17.36
CA ASN A 282 -17.26 -6.35 16.69
C ASN A 282 -16.67 -5.30 15.75
N VAL A 283 -17.49 -4.48 15.12
CA VAL A 283 -17.01 -3.38 14.26
C VAL A 283 -16.44 -2.26 15.10
N ASP A 284 -17.13 -1.90 16.18
CA ASP A 284 -16.69 -0.85 17.11
C ASP A 284 -15.36 -1.25 17.76
N ASN A 285 -15.17 -2.51 18.15
CA ASN A 285 -13.92 -3.02 18.69
C ASN A 285 -12.74 -2.91 17.71
N ARG A 286 -12.93 -3.20 16.43
CA ARG A 286 -11.86 -3.07 15.43
C ARG A 286 -11.42 -1.63 15.21
N VAL A 287 -12.35 -0.70 15.18
CA VAL A 287 -12.03 0.73 15.08
C VAL A 287 -11.22 1.16 16.27
N TYR A 288 -11.68 0.78 17.46
CA TYR A 288 -10.98 1.06 18.72
C TYR A 288 -9.55 0.51 18.69
N TYR A 289 -9.36 -0.79 18.44
CA TYR A 289 -8.03 -1.41 18.40
C TYR A 289 -7.14 -0.83 17.30
N SER A 290 -7.69 -0.56 16.13
CA SER A 290 -6.93 -0.01 15.01
C SER A 290 -6.39 1.38 15.30
N LEU A 291 -7.21 2.27 15.85
CA LEU A 291 -6.79 3.62 16.25
C LEU A 291 -5.88 3.60 17.46
N SER A 292 -6.21 2.82 18.49
CA SER A 292 -5.38 2.67 19.69
C SER A 292 -3.99 2.16 19.31
N PHE A 293 -3.91 1.16 18.43
CA PHE A 293 -2.64 0.66 17.92
C PHE A 293 -1.84 1.74 17.18
N ALA A 294 -2.50 2.51 16.30
CA ALA A 294 -1.83 3.59 15.59
C ALA A 294 -1.24 4.64 16.53
N LEU A 295 -1.94 4.97 17.61
CA LEU A 295 -1.47 5.92 18.64
C LEU A 295 -0.31 5.35 19.46
N ASP A 296 -0.42 4.11 19.93
CA ASP A 296 0.66 3.45 20.66
C ASP A 296 1.89 3.17 19.78
N ALA A 297 1.70 3.02 18.48
CA ALA A 297 2.77 2.89 17.51
C ALA A 297 3.55 4.20 17.27
N LEU A 298 3.03 5.36 17.70
CA LEU A 298 3.65 6.68 17.53
C LEU A 298 5.12 6.71 17.96
N LYS A 299 5.45 6.12 19.10
CA LYS A 299 6.84 6.03 19.58
C LYS A 299 7.78 5.25 18.69
N TYR A 300 7.25 4.50 17.73
CA TYR A 300 7.96 3.74 16.70
C TYR A 300 7.75 4.32 15.31
N TYR A 301 7.36 5.60 15.19
CA TYR A 301 6.97 6.24 13.94
C TYR A 301 7.97 6.03 12.79
N LYS A 302 9.26 5.84 13.06
CA LYS A 302 10.29 5.58 12.05
C LYS A 302 10.14 4.22 11.34
N ASN A 303 9.39 3.29 11.93
CA ASN A 303 9.21 1.94 11.44
C ASN A 303 7.79 1.68 10.93
N ILE A 304 6.93 2.68 10.92
CA ILE A 304 5.56 2.54 10.46
C ILE A 304 5.29 3.41 9.23
N SER A 305 4.44 2.92 8.34
CA SER A 305 3.83 3.69 7.26
C SER A 305 2.32 3.74 7.45
N PHE A 306 1.73 4.84 7.02
CA PHE A 306 0.29 4.99 7.03
C PHE A 306 -0.32 4.38 5.79
N SER A 307 -1.34 3.56 5.96
CA SER A 307 -2.32 3.16 4.97
C SER A 307 -3.66 2.86 5.65
N THR A 308 -4.67 2.58 4.87
CA THR A 308 -5.96 2.08 5.35
C THR A 308 -6.35 0.78 4.67
N ASP A 309 -5.42 0.16 3.95
CA ASP A 309 -5.76 -0.98 3.10
C ASP A 309 -7.03 -0.65 2.27
N SER A 310 -7.06 0.57 1.68
CA SER A 310 -8.22 1.03 0.91
C SER A 310 -8.53 0.02 -0.19
N SER A 311 -9.71 -0.49 -0.31
CA SER A 311 -11.01 -0.15 0.24
C SER A 311 -11.43 -1.00 1.46
N ASN A 312 -10.53 -1.80 2.01
CA ASN A 312 -10.87 -2.80 3.04
C ASN A 312 -11.01 -2.18 4.43
N GLY A 313 -10.02 -1.40 4.88
CA GLY A 313 -10.06 -0.72 6.17
C GLY A 313 -10.93 0.54 6.13
N CYS A 314 -10.63 1.44 5.20
CA CYS A 314 -11.50 2.54 4.79
C CYS A 314 -11.03 3.08 3.44
N LEU A 315 -11.85 3.93 2.83
CA LEU A 315 -11.54 4.52 1.54
C LEU A 315 -10.49 5.65 1.68
N PHE A 316 -9.52 5.70 0.76
CA PHE A 316 -8.39 6.65 0.80
C PHE A 316 -8.83 8.11 0.92
N TYR A 317 -9.99 8.51 0.43
CA TYR A 317 -10.47 9.88 0.57
C TYR A 317 -10.88 10.27 2.00
N ALA A 318 -10.88 9.32 2.95
CA ALA A 318 -11.06 9.57 4.38
C ALA A 318 -9.75 9.97 5.10
N TYR A 319 -8.59 9.86 4.44
CA TYR A 319 -7.29 10.19 5.04
C TYR A 319 -7.24 11.53 5.79
N PRO A 320 -7.78 12.63 5.27
CA PRO A 320 -7.78 13.90 5.97
C PRO A 320 -8.44 13.87 7.35
N GLY A 321 -9.56 13.14 7.47
CA GLY A 321 -10.23 12.95 8.77
C GLY A 321 -9.42 12.10 9.73
N ILE A 322 -8.77 11.03 9.23
CA ILE A 322 -7.88 10.19 10.05
C ILE A 322 -6.65 11.00 10.51
N PHE A 323 -6.06 11.79 9.62
CA PHE A 323 -4.92 12.64 9.98
C PHE A 323 -5.29 13.66 11.05
N ALA A 324 -6.45 14.30 10.91
CA ALA A 324 -6.96 15.20 11.93
C ALA A 324 -7.18 14.49 13.27
N ALA A 325 -7.66 13.25 13.26
CA ALA A 325 -7.82 12.42 14.46
C ALA A 325 -6.48 11.98 15.08
N LEU A 326 -5.45 11.72 14.28
CA LEU A 326 -4.11 11.41 14.79
C LEU A 326 -3.42 12.65 15.38
N LEU A 327 -3.62 13.81 14.78
CA LEU A 327 -3.03 15.09 15.22
C LEU A 327 -3.74 15.73 16.41
N SER A 328 -4.95 15.29 16.76
CA SER A 328 -5.74 15.93 17.81
C SER A 328 -6.66 14.95 18.53
N HIS A 329 -6.56 14.93 19.86
CA HIS A 329 -7.45 14.17 20.71
C HIS A 329 -8.90 14.62 20.57
N ASP A 330 -9.17 15.94 20.46
CA ASP A 330 -10.53 16.47 20.33
C ASP A 330 -11.20 16.00 19.03
N ASN A 331 -10.47 16.01 17.91
CA ASN A 331 -11.00 15.49 16.64
C ASN A 331 -11.24 13.97 16.71
N ARG A 332 -10.44 13.25 17.45
CA ARG A 332 -10.52 11.80 17.64
C ARG A 332 -11.76 11.40 18.42
N THR A 333 -12.09 12.13 19.49
CA THR A 333 -13.28 11.86 20.30
C THR A 333 -14.59 12.12 19.57
N GLU A 334 -14.58 13.00 18.56
CA GLU A 334 -15.73 13.19 17.66
C GLU A 334 -15.92 11.98 16.71
N LEU A 335 -14.81 11.34 16.31
CA LEU A 335 -14.83 10.23 15.37
C LEU A 335 -15.20 8.89 16.03
N VAL A 336 -14.71 8.66 17.25
CA VAL A 336 -14.91 7.43 18.02
C VAL A 336 -15.53 7.76 19.38
N LYS A 337 -16.68 7.16 19.67
CA LYS A 337 -17.43 7.42 20.93
C LYS A 337 -16.84 6.77 22.18
N GLU A 338 -15.62 6.22 22.06
CA GLU A 338 -14.90 5.56 23.15
C GLU A 338 -13.66 6.36 23.54
N GLU A 339 -13.21 6.18 24.77
CA GLU A 339 -12.00 6.81 25.28
C GLU A 339 -10.78 6.15 24.63
N LEU A 340 -10.00 6.93 23.87
CA LEU A 340 -8.78 6.52 23.20
C LEU A 340 -7.54 7.12 23.88
N PRO A 341 -6.34 6.58 23.64
CA PRO A 341 -5.10 7.18 24.16
C PRO A 341 -5.00 8.66 23.84
N HIS A 342 -4.44 9.44 24.77
CA HIS A 342 -4.31 10.90 24.65
C HIS A 342 -3.12 11.34 23.78
N ASP A 343 -2.22 10.42 23.42
CA ASP A 343 -1.07 10.74 22.58
C ASP A 343 -1.51 11.33 21.23
N GLU A 344 -0.76 12.31 20.75
CA GLU A 344 -1.02 13.00 19.49
C GLU A 344 0.23 12.95 18.61
N TYR A 345 0.02 12.71 17.31
CA TYR A 345 1.08 12.88 16.32
C TYR A 345 1.41 14.35 16.13
N SER A 346 2.68 14.66 16.03
CA SER A 346 3.10 15.95 15.47
C SER A 346 2.96 15.93 13.94
N MET A 347 2.90 17.10 13.32
CA MET A 347 2.93 17.21 11.86
C MET A 347 4.17 16.54 11.26
N TYR A 348 5.32 16.59 11.95
CA TYR A 348 6.56 15.93 11.51
C TYR A 348 6.38 14.40 11.44
N GLU A 349 5.83 13.79 12.48
CA GLU A 349 5.59 12.34 12.52
C GLU A 349 4.55 11.92 11.49
N LEU A 350 3.49 12.72 11.30
CA LEU A 350 2.52 12.48 10.23
C LEU A 350 3.19 12.51 8.86
N VAL A 351 4.06 13.47 8.61
CA VAL A 351 4.85 13.56 7.36
C VAL A 351 5.75 12.34 7.22
N ALA A 352 6.43 11.93 8.28
CA ALA A 352 7.30 10.75 8.23
C ALA A 352 6.52 9.49 7.83
N ILE A 353 5.38 9.22 8.46
CA ILE A 353 4.60 7.99 8.21
C ILE A 353 3.81 8.00 6.89
N THR A 354 3.64 9.15 6.26
CA THR A 354 2.88 9.29 5.00
C THR A 354 3.76 9.64 3.79
N ARG A 355 5.07 9.89 3.95
CA ARG A 355 6.00 10.29 2.88
C ARG A 355 7.34 9.55 2.97
N GLU A 356 8.14 9.82 4.00
CA GLU A 356 9.49 9.28 4.14
C GLU A 356 9.50 7.77 4.31
N ASN A 357 8.76 7.25 5.27
CA ASN A 357 8.71 5.81 5.53
C ASN A 357 8.08 5.02 4.38
N PRO A 358 6.94 5.46 3.78
CA PRO A 358 6.42 4.87 2.57
C PRO A 358 7.43 4.80 1.43
N ALA A 359 8.16 5.89 1.16
CA ALA A 359 9.21 5.89 0.15
C ALA A 359 10.27 4.82 0.43
N ARG A 360 10.73 4.73 1.68
CA ARG A 360 11.71 3.71 2.09
C ARG A 360 11.14 2.29 1.97
N GLN A 361 9.89 2.05 2.36
CA GLN A 361 9.25 0.73 2.27
C GLN A 361 9.03 0.28 0.81
N LEU A 362 8.84 1.22 -0.09
CA LEU A 362 8.76 0.93 -1.53
C LEU A 362 10.14 0.88 -2.21
N GLY A 363 11.21 1.20 -1.48
CA GLY A 363 12.55 1.33 -2.04
C GLY A 363 12.76 2.60 -2.87
N LEU A 364 11.92 3.61 -2.71
CA LEU A 364 11.95 4.87 -3.46
C LEU A 364 12.65 6.00 -2.70
N GLY A 365 13.25 5.71 -1.53
CA GLY A 365 13.74 6.70 -0.57
C GLY A 365 14.84 7.63 -1.09
N ASP A 366 15.58 7.23 -2.12
CA ASP A 366 16.63 8.08 -2.72
C ASP A 366 16.02 9.21 -3.57
N ASN A 367 14.82 8.99 -4.13
CA ASN A 367 14.19 9.93 -5.06
C ASN A 367 12.90 10.55 -4.52
N LYS A 368 12.26 9.96 -3.52
CA LYS A 368 10.94 10.38 -3.03
C LYS A 368 10.87 10.42 -1.51
N GLY A 369 9.85 11.09 -0.99
CA GLY A 369 9.55 11.13 0.44
C GLY A 369 10.38 12.14 1.24
N HIS A 370 11.27 12.91 0.61
CA HIS A 370 12.07 13.95 1.23
C HIS A 370 12.21 15.20 0.36
N LEU A 371 12.66 16.29 0.95
CA LEU A 371 12.93 17.57 0.27
C LEU A 371 14.43 17.85 0.12
N GLY A 372 15.28 16.84 0.14
CA GLY A 372 16.72 16.96 -0.07
C GLY A 372 17.05 17.08 -1.56
N THR A 373 18.23 17.62 -1.86
CA THR A 373 18.80 17.74 -3.21
C THR A 373 18.80 16.39 -3.92
N GLY A 374 18.42 16.37 -5.18
CA GLY A 374 18.33 15.19 -6.03
C GLY A 374 16.97 14.47 -5.98
N ALA A 375 16.13 14.76 -4.98
CA ALA A 375 14.78 14.21 -4.92
C ALA A 375 13.92 14.74 -6.09
N ASP A 376 12.90 13.98 -6.44
CA ASP A 376 11.84 14.44 -7.34
C ASP A 376 11.20 15.70 -6.77
N ALA A 377 10.94 16.68 -7.60
CA ALA A 377 10.24 17.90 -7.21
C ALA A 377 8.73 17.65 -7.06
N ASP A 378 8.39 16.65 -6.25
CA ASP A 378 7.05 16.28 -5.82
C ASP A 378 6.78 16.93 -4.46
N ILE A 379 6.07 18.07 -4.43
CA ILE A 379 5.91 18.90 -3.24
C ILE A 379 4.45 19.25 -3.02
N ALA A 380 3.98 19.08 -1.79
CA ALA A 380 2.67 19.56 -1.34
C ALA A 380 2.84 20.74 -0.36
N ILE A 381 2.04 21.79 -0.56
CA ILE A 381 1.99 22.96 0.33
C ILE A 381 0.58 23.06 0.89
N TYR A 382 0.46 22.99 2.22
CA TYR A 382 -0.83 23.13 2.90
C TYR A 382 -0.93 24.46 3.61
N ASP A 383 -2.12 25.02 3.64
CA ASP A 383 -2.45 26.21 4.41
C ASP A 383 -2.54 25.90 5.91
N ILE A 384 -1.48 25.32 6.45
CA ILE A 384 -1.33 24.92 7.85
C ILE A 384 -0.13 25.65 8.42
N GLY A 385 -0.34 26.44 9.46
CA GLY A 385 0.67 27.16 10.21
C GLY A 385 0.45 26.99 11.72
N GLU A 386 1.28 27.64 12.52
CA GLU A 386 1.22 27.56 14.00
C GLU A 386 -0.15 27.96 14.58
N ASP A 387 -0.87 28.87 13.91
CA ASP A 387 -2.18 29.37 14.35
C ASP A 387 -3.36 28.57 13.77
N THR A 388 -3.11 27.45 13.08
CA THR A 388 -4.20 26.66 12.49
C THR A 388 -5.02 25.97 13.57
N GLY A 389 -6.30 26.33 13.66
CA GLY A 389 -7.21 25.72 14.61
C GLY A 389 -7.43 24.22 14.33
N ILE A 390 -7.53 23.45 15.40
CA ILE A 390 -7.72 21.98 15.36
C ILE A 390 -8.91 21.58 14.48
N LYS A 391 -10.02 22.33 14.56
CA LYS A 391 -11.23 22.07 13.77
C LYS A 391 -11.07 22.33 12.26
N ASP A 392 -10.05 23.08 11.85
CA ASP A 392 -9.76 23.35 10.45
C ASP A 392 -8.78 22.34 9.82
N LEU A 393 -8.11 21.51 10.62
CA LEU A 393 -7.07 20.58 10.15
C LEU A 393 -7.59 19.64 9.06
N GLU A 394 -8.72 18.97 9.29
CA GLU A 394 -9.29 18.07 8.29
C GLU A 394 -9.54 18.78 6.95
N LYS A 395 -10.17 19.95 6.99
CA LYS A 395 -10.48 20.74 5.79
C LYS A 395 -9.21 21.12 5.03
N ARG A 396 -8.14 21.54 5.76
CA ARG A 396 -6.89 21.97 5.15
C ARG A 396 -6.05 20.80 4.63
N LEU A 397 -6.15 19.63 5.26
CA LEU A 397 -5.52 18.41 4.78
C LEU A 397 -6.25 17.78 3.59
N ARG A 398 -7.55 18.08 3.43
CA ARG A 398 -8.39 17.59 2.32
C ARG A 398 -8.02 18.19 0.97
N SER A 399 -7.49 19.42 0.96
CA SER A 399 -7.02 20.08 -0.26
C SER A 399 -5.79 20.90 0.03
N CYS A 400 -4.64 20.49 -0.52
CA CYS A 400 -3.43 21.27 -0.45
C CYS A 400 -3.59 22.58 -1.23
N LEU A 401 -2.88 23.62 -0.80
CA LEU A 401 -2.88 24.92 -1.46
C LEU A 401 -2.16 24.85 -2.80
N TYR A 402 -0.99 24.16 -2.82
CA TYR A 402 -0.23 23.85 -4.03
C TYR A 402 0.18 22.40 -4.04
N LEU A 403 0.16 21.78 -5.21
CA LEU A 403 0.83 20.54 -5.51
C LEU A 403 1.75 20.73 -6.70
N LEU A 404 3.00 20.36 -6.54
CA LEU A 404 3.98 20.25 -7.62
C LEU A 404 4.26 18.77 -7.85
N LYS A 405 4.26 18.37 -9.12
CA LYS A 405 4.58 17.02 -9.57
C LYS A 405 5.69 17.09 -10.61
N GLY A 406 6.89 16.58 -10.27
CA GLY A 406 8.06 16.73 -11.12
C GLY A 406 8.37 18.20 -11.41
N GLY A 407 8.13 19.09 -10.45
CA GLY A 407 8.35 20.54 -10.60
C GLY A 407 7.24 21.33 -11.30
N GLU A 408 6.30 20.64 -11.95
CA GLU A 408 5.14 21.29 -12.58
C GLU A 408 4.03 21.55 -11.55
N VAL A 409 3.45 22.74 -11.58
CA VAL A 409 2.34 23.08 -10.69
C VAL A 409 1.05 22.38 -11.19
N VAL A 410 0.54 21.47 -10.39
CA VAL A 410 -0.67 20.71 -10.65
C VAL A 410 -1.89 21.36 -10.00
N ILE A 411 -1.73 21.74 -8.71
CA ILE A 411 -2.75 22.45 -7.94
C ILE A 411 -2.20 23.83 -7.58
N ARG A 412 -3.05 24.82 -7.73
CA ARG A 412 -2.79 26.21 -7.34
C ARG A 412 -3.99 26.76 -6.59
N GLU A 413 -3.75 27.28 -5.38
CA GLU A 413 -4.80 27.84 -4.52
C GLU A 413 -5.98 26.89 -4.28
N GLY A 414 -5.67 25.57 -4.17
CA GLY A 414 -6.65 24.50 -3.97
C GLY A 414 -7.35 24.03 -5.25
N GLU A 415 -7.09 24.64 -6.41
CA GLU A 415 -7.72 24.28 -7.67
C GLU A 415 -6.79 23.50 -8.59
N LEU A 416 -7.32 22.44 -9.21
CA LEU A 416 -6.60 21.64 -10.20
C LEU A 416 -6.45 22.47 -11.50
N ILE A 417 -5.20 22.80 -11.85
CA ILE A 417 -4.89 23.60 -13.04
C ILE A 417 -4.19 22.80 -14.15
N ASN A 418 -3.57 21.65 -13.81
CA ASN A 418 -2.87 20.80 -14.76
C ASN A 418 -3.08 19.32 -14.42
N GLY A 419 -4.09 18.70 -15.00
CA GLY A 419 -4.34 17.26 -14.86
C GLY A 419 -3.56 16.38 -15.84
N GLY A 420 -2.88 16.99 -16.81
CA GLY A 420 -2.11 16.29 -17.86
C GLY A 420 -0.61 16.19 -17.56
N VAL A 421 -0.19 16.41 -16.32
CA VAL A 421 1.22 16.30 -15.92
C VAL A 421 1.74 14.88 -16.16
N LYS A 422 3.01 14.79 -16.54
CA LYS A 422 3.67 13.49 -16.77
C LYS A 422 3.75 12.70 -15.47
N LYS A 423 3.26 11.48 -15.53
CA LYS A 423 3.34 10.48 -14.45
C LYS A 423 4.19 9.30 -14.87
N ARG A 424 4.62 8.50 -13.90
CA ARG A 424 5.45 7.32 -14.11
C ARG A 424 4.79 6.09 -13.50
N THR A 425 4.97 4.93 -14.14
CA THR A 425 4.73 3.62 -13.50
C THR A 425 6.08 3.05 -13.10
N LEU A 426 6.30 2.89 -11.80
CA LEU A 426 7.58 2.45 -11.24
C LEU A 426 7.59 0.94 -11.05
N PHE A 427 8.64 0.28 -11.48
CA PHE A 427 8.79 -1.17 -11.42
C PHE A 427 10.25 -1.59 -11.25
N LEU A 428 10.48 -2.85 -10.89
CA LEU A 428 11.80 -3.45 -10.82
C LEU A 428 12.21 -3.98 -12.20
N PRO A 429 13.23 -3.40 -12.86
CA PRO A 429 13.68 -3.88 -14.15
C PRO A 429 14.38 -5.24 -14.02
N GLU A 430 14.28 -6.07 -15.05
CA GLU A 430 15.14 -7.25 -15.18
C GLU A 430 16.60 -6.84 -15.31
N ARG A 431 17.48 -7.50 -14.56
CA ARG A 431 18.93 -7.27 -14.61
C ARG A 431 19.67 -8.58 -14.88
N GLY A 432 20.47 -8.58 -15.97
CA GLY A 432 21.44 -9.61 -16.27
C GLY A 432 20.90 -10.85 -16.97
N GLU A 433 21.84 -11.71 -17.39
CA GLU A 433 21.54 -12.95 -18.13
C GLU A 433 20.89 -14.01 -17.24
N GLU A 434 21.26 -14.06 -15.94
CA GLU A 434 20.72 -15.04 -14.98
C GLU A 434 19.19 -14.96 -14.81
N GLU A 435 18.60 -13.76 -14.90
CA GLU A 435 17.16 -13.58 -14.80
C GLU A 435 16.46 -13.90 -16.13
N LYS A 436 17.16 -13.73 -17.26
CA LYS A 436 16.67 -14.15 -18.57
C LYS A 436 16.70 -15.67 -18.73
N GLU A 437 17.73 -16.33 -18.18
CA GLU A 437 17.81 -17.79 -18.14
C GLU A 437 16.71 -18.41 -17.26
N ALA A 438 16.14 -17.67 -16.31
CA ALA A 438 15.01 -18.14 -15.51
C ALA A 438 13.76 -18.44 -16.36
N SER A 439 13.63 -17.90 -17.54
CA SER A 439 12.53 -18.23 -18.47
C SER A 439 12.58 -19.68 -18.95
N GLU A 440 13.76 -20.30 -18.94
CA GLU A 440 14.02 -21.68 -19.36
C GLU A 440 14.11 -22.65 -18.17
N ASP A 441 14.04 -22.13 -16.93
CA ASP A 441 14.11 -22.95 -15.71
C ASP A 441 12.88 -23.85 -15.55
N GLU A 442 13.09 -25.10 -15.15
CA GLU A 442 12.03 -26.08 -14.90
C GLU A 442 10.99 -25.57 -13.89
N LEU A 443 11.41 -24.82 -12.87
CA LEU A 443 10.51 -24.24 -11.86
C LEU A 443 9.58 -23.20 -12.48
N THR A 444 10.10 -22.33 -13.33
CA THR A 444 9.33 -21.33 -14.07
C THR A 444 8.34 -21.99 -15.00
N ALA A 445 8.78 -22.99 -15.78
CA ALA A 445 7.92 -23.74 -16.67
C ALA A 445 6.79 -24.44 -15.91
N GLU A 446 7.05 -25.00 -14.74
CA GLU A 446 6.03 -25.63 -13.89
C GLU A 446 5.01 -24.61 -13.38
N VAL A 447 5.44 -23.48 -12.83
CA VAL A 447 4.54 -22.42 -12.35
C VAL A 447 3.63 -21.92 -13.48
N LEU A 448 4.19 -21.69 -14.65
CA LEU A 448 3.44 -21.23 -15.81
C LEU A 448 2.52 -22.32 -16.42
N SER A 449 2.93 -23.58 -16.37
CA SER A 449 2.11 -24.70 -16.89
C SER A 449 0.82 -24.93 -16.11
N ARG A 450 0.80 -24.56 -14.85
CA ARG A 450 -0.39 -24.64 -14.00
C ARG A 450 -1.43 -23.56 -14.32
N ARG A 451 -1.10 -22.64 -15.23
CA ARG A 451 -1.94 -21.51 -15.63
C ARG A 451 -2.40 -21.68 -17.07
N SER A 452 -3.57 -21.14 -17.37
CA SER A 452 -4.22 -21.29 -18.68
C SER A 452 -3.61 -20.41 -19.77
N PHE A 453 -2.42 -19.81 -19.55
CA PHE A 453 -1.81 -18.89 -20.51
C PHE A 453 -0.29 -19.08 -20.58
N ARG A 454 0.28 -18.62 -21.67
CA ARG A 454 1.71 -18.68 -21.95
C ARG A 454 2.42 -17.47 -21.39
N THR A 455 3.76 -17.55 -21.28
CA THR A 455 4.61 -16.46 -20.80
C THR A 455 4.36 -15.15 -21.56
N GLU A 456 4.14 -15.25 -22.88
CA GLU A 456 3.87 -14.08 -23.71
C GLU A 456 2.59 -13.33 -23.31
N HIS A 457 1.63 -14.02 -22.67
CA HIS A 457 0.40 -13.41 -22.19
C HIS A 457 0.56 -12.72 -20.84
N LEU A 458 1.63 -13.01 -20.12
CA LEU A 458 1.96 -12.36 -18.85
C LEU A 458 2.79 -11.10 -19.07
N ASN A 459 3.52 -11.05 -20.17
CA ASN A 459 4.35 -9.89 -20.46
C ASN A 459 3.47 -8.66 -20.65
N VAL A 460 3.68 -7.67 -19.80
CA VAL A 460 2.97 -6.39 -19.90
C VAL A 460 3.58 -5.61 -21.04
N ASP A 461 2.79 -5.38 -22.09
CA ASP A 461 3.23 -4.68 -23.29
C ASP A 461 3.44 -3.18 -23.01
N ASP A 462 4.60 -2.68 -23.41
CA ASP A 462 5.01 -1.29 -23.24
C ASP A 462 4.25 -0.32 -24.16
N CYS A 463 3.49 -0.83 -25.17
CA CYS A 463 2.86 0.01 -26.18
C CYS A 463 1.79 0.98 -25.63
N PHE A 464 1.26 0.75 -24.43
CA PHE A 464 0.25 1.61 -23.80
C PHE A 464 0.73 2.30 -22.52
N LEU A 465 1.95 1.99 -22.04
CA LEU A 465 2.40 2.39 -20.73
C LEU A 465 3.78 3.06 -20.79
N SER A 466 3.91 4.20 -20.12
CA SER A 466 5.20 4.83 -19.88
C SER A 466 5.82 4.22 -18.62
N PHE A 467 6.57 3.14 -18.77
CA PHE A 467 7.34 2.57 -17.67
C PHE A 467 8.63 3.34 -17.45
N HIS A 468 8.97 3.52 -16.21
CA HIS A 468 10.24 4.12 -15.80
C HIS A 468 10.93 3.17 -14.82
N THR A 469 12.18 2.85 -15.12
CA THR A 469 12.97 2.05 -14.22
C THR A 469 13.32 2.83 -12.97
N TYR A 470 13.51 2.13 -11.88
CA TYR A 470 13.81 2.69 -10.57
C TYR A 470 15.10 3.56 -10.54
N HIS A 471 15.99 3.41 -11.52
CA HIS A 471 17.29 4.07 -11.60
C HIS A 471 17.43 5.11 -12.74
N GLU A 472 16.34 5.46 -13.42
CA GLU A 472 16.36 6.53 -14.43
C GLU A 472 15.71 7.83 -13.85
#